data_3efe99024bee19e55160496bd382ddb0
#
_entry.id   3efe99024bee19e55160496bd382ddb0
#
_cell.length_a   1.000
_cell.length_b   1.000
_cell.length_c   1.000
_cell.angle_alpha   90.00
_cell.angle_beta   90.00
_cell.angle_gamma   90.00
#
_symmetry.space_group_name_H-M   'P 1'
#
loop_
_entity.id
_entity.type
_entity.pdbx_description
1 polymer ?
#
loop_
_entity_poly.entity_id
_entity_poly.type
_entity_poly.pdbx_seq_one_letter_code
_entity_poly.pdbx_strand_id
1 'polypeptide(L)'
;MEPMKDNKMGTMPVGKLLVNMALPMIISMLVQALYNTVDSIYVSQVSESAVTALGLAFPVQNLQIGFGVGIGVGVNALLSQSLGRKDQESANWAAGNGVFLTLIATALFMLFGIFGVRPYYEMQSSVAETVEGGIAYTSICCIFTAGVFVQILCERLLQATGRAFQTMILQGTGAIINIILDPVFIHGWWGVPKMGIAGAAVATVLGQTVGAVLGIYMNLRHNPEIHLHVRYMRPRWQTIRPVLEVGIPSVIMNGIGSVMNFGINQILQGFHETATGVFGIYFKLQSLFCMPLFGINNATISIMAYNYGARKPKRITGTLKLATAVGVVIMVLGMLAFLCIPQVLLSLFNPTEAFLSIGTRALRILGLPFPLAAICICLSASFQALGKGSYSTIVSLSRQLLVLLPVAYLLSHTGNVDNVWWAFPIAELASLTATCLLFGKLYRTRIKPLMGEVNV
;
A
#
# COMPACT_ATOMS: atom_id res chain seq x y z
N MET A 1 -6.06 32.32 19.85
CA MET A 1 -6.16 30.93 19.37
C MET A 1 -6.53 30.08 20.57
N GLU A 2 -7.64 29.36 20.50
CA GLU A 2 -7.96 28.37 21.55
C GLU A 2 -6.83 27.33 21.61
N PRO A 3 -6.42 26.88 22.81
CA PRO A 3 -5.40 25.86 22.95
C PRO A 3 -5.88 24.56 22.29
N MET A 4 -5.04 23.95 21.45
CA MET A 4 -5.35 22.66 20.81
C MET A 4 -5.73 21.64 21.87
N LYS A 5 -6.92 21.04 21.72
CA LYS A 5 -7.39 19.95 22.58
C LYS A 5 -6.44 18.75 22.47
N ASP A 6 -6.25 18.04 23.57
CA ASP A 6 -5.42 16.84 23.56
C ASP A 6 -6.03 15.76 22.66
N ASN A 7 -5.27 15.32 21.68
CA ASN A 7 -5.69 14.25 20.75
C ASN A 7 -5.50 12.88 21.42
N LYS A 8 -6.44 11.96 21.15
CA LYS A 8 -6.40 10.58 21.67
C LYS A 8 -5.07 9.85 21.39
N MET A 9 -4.35 10.20 20.31
CA MET A 9 -3.04 9.62 19.98
C MET A 9 -1.98 9.87 21.05
N GLY A 10 -2.12 10.96 21.81
CA GLY A 10 -1.20 11.33 22.90
C GLY A 10 -1.68 10.92 24.30
N THR A 11 -2.95 10.56 24.48
CA THR A 11 -3.57 10.36 25.80
C THR A 11 -4.10 8.93 26.04
N MET A 12 -4.73 8.31 25.03
CA MET A 12 -5.30 6.97 25.13
C MET A 12 -4.21 5.91 25.40
N PRO A 13 -4.45 4.88 26.25
CA PRO A 13 -3.51 3.77 26.43
C PRO A 13 -3.11 3.13 25.09
N VAL A 14 -1.81 2.84 24.92
CA VAL A 14 -1.22 2.42 23.62
C VAL A 14 -1.93 1.19 23.03
N GLY A 15 -2.27 0.19 23.82
CA GLY A 15 -2.95 -1.01 23.34
C GLY A 15 -4.35 -0.71 22.78
N LYS A 16 -5.15 0.06 23.54
CA LYS A 16 -6.49 0.47 23.11
C LYS A 16 -6.43 1.39 21.89
N LEU A 17 -5.45 2.27 21.83
CA LEU A 17 -5.22 3.18 20.71
C LEU A 17 -4.86 2.41 19.43
N LEU A 18 -3.91 1.46 19.53
CA LEU A 18 -3.50 0.66 18.38
C LEU A 18 -4.68 -0.12 17.80
N VAL A 19 -5.47 -0.80 18.64
CA VAL A 19 -6.68 -1.51 18.19
C VAL A 19 -7.70 -0.56 17.57
N ASN A 20 -7.95 0.58 18.21
CA ASN A 20 -8.91 1.57 17.72
C ASN A 20 -8.54 2.16 16.35
N MET A 21 -7.25 2.23 16.03
CA MET A 21 -6.78 2.72 14.75
C MET A 21 -6.52 1.60 13.74
N ALA A 22 -5.90 0.49 14.17
CA ALA A 22 -5.52 -0.58 13.26
C ALA A 22 -6.74 -1.39 12.76
N LEU A 23 -7.72 -1.69 13.60
CA LEU A 23 -8.86 -2.51 13.21
C LEU A 23 -9.67 -1.90 12.04
N PRO A 24 -10.06 -0.61 12.05
CA PRO A 24 -10.69 -0.01 10.88
C PRO A 24 -9.81 -0.03 9.63
N MET A 25 -8.50 0.18 9.78
CA MET A 25 -7.57 0.15 8.64
C MET A 25 -7.40 -1.26 8.07
N ILE A 26 -7.39 -2.29 8.92
CA ILE A 26 -7.39 -3.69 8.48
C ILE A 26 -8.64 -4.00 7.67
N ILE A 27 -9.82 -3.61 8.19
CA ILE A 27 -11.09 -3.81 7.49
C ILE A 27 -11.07 -3.09 6.13
N SER A 28 -10.56 -1.85 6.09
CA SER A 28 -10.41 -1.11 4.84
C SER A 28 -9.55 -1.85 3.82
N MET A 29 -8.41 -2.40 4.24
CA MET A 29 -7.53 -3.16 3.35
C MET A 29 -8.18 -4.44 2.83
N LEU A 30 -8.93 -5.15 3.68
CA LEU A 30 -9.67 -6.34 3.27
C LEU A 30 -10.81 -6.01 2.29
N VAL A 31 -11.54 -4.92 2.53
CA VAL A 31 -12.58 -4.43 1.61
C VAL A 31 -11.98 -4.05 0.26
N GLN A 32 -10.80 -3.41 0.25
CA GLN A 32 -10.08 -3.07 -0.97
C GLN A 32 -9.67 -4.32 -1.76
N ALA A 33 -9.17 -5.35 -1.09
CA ALA A 33 -8.85 -6.62 -1.75
C ALA A 33 -10.08 -7.28 -2.35
N LEU A 34 -11.19 -7.25 -1.62
CA LEU A 34 -12.45 -7.83 -2.08
C LEU A 34 -12.95 -7.14 -3.34
N TYR A 35 -13.02 -5.80 -3.36
CA TYR A 35 -13.52 -5.12 -4.54
C TYR A 35 -12.60 -5.32 -5.76
N ASN A 36 -11.28 -5.33 -5.61
CA ASN A 36 -10.35 -5.62 -6.70
C ASN A 36 -10.57 -7.04 -7.29
N THR A 37 -10.91 -8.00 -6.43
CA THR A 37 -11.23 -9.37 -6.86
C THR A 37 -12.55 -9.40 -7.63
N VAL A 38 -13.57 -8.71 -7.13
CA VAL A 38 -14.90 -8.66 -7.77
C VAL A 38 -14.82 -7.97 -9.13
N ASP A 39 -14.14 -6.84 -9.23
CA ASP A 39 -13.90 -6.13 -10.50
C ASP A 39 -13.22 -7.05 -11.54
N SER A 40 -12.15 -7.77 -11.11
CA SER A 40 -11.48 -8.73 -11.99
C SER A 40 -12.40 -9.86 -12.46
N ILE A 41 -13.32 -10.34 -11.62
CA ILE A 41 -14.30 -11.36 -11.98
C ILE A 41 -15.27 -10.83 -13.05
N TYR A 42 -15.81 -9.61 -12.89
CA TYR A 42 -16.70 -9.02 -13.88
C TYR A 42 -16.00 -8.75 -15.22
N VAL A 43 -14.77 -8.25 -15.19
CA VAL A 43 -13.97 -8.03 -16.41
C VAL A 43 -13.68 -9.35 -17.14
N SER A 44 -13.41 -10.44 -16.40
CA SER A 44 -13.17 -11.76 -17.00
C SER A 44 -14.35 -12.32 -17.77
N GLN A 45 -15.57 -11.86 -17.50
CA GLN A 45 -16.77 -12.25 -18.22
C GLN A 45 -16.97 -11.50 -19.55
N VAL A 46 -16.17 -10.47 -19.83
CA VAL A 46 -16.27 -9.67 -21.07
C VAL A 46 -15.59 -10.39 -22.23
N SER A 47 -14.28 -10.62 -22.14
CA SER A 47 -13.46 -11.35 -23.12
C SER A 47 -12.07 -11.66 -22.55
N GLU A 48 -11.32 -12.59 -23.16
CA GLU A 48 -9.91 -12.84 -22.83
C GLU A 48 -9.04 -11.62 -23.13
N SER A 49 -9.34 -10.91 -24.21
CA SER A 49 -8.65 -9.66 -24.58
C SER A 49 -8.84 -8.58 -23.51
N ALA A 50 -10.03 -8.51 -22.87
CA ALA A 50 -10.30 -7.58 -21.77
C ALA A 50 -9.46 -7.92 -20.53
N VAL A 51 -9.30 -9.20 -20.19
CA VAL A 51 -8.44 -9.63 -19.08
C VAL A 51 -6.98 -9.28 -19.35
N THR A 52 -6.51 -9.51 -20.58
CA THR A 52 -5.15 -9.16 -21.01
C THR A 52 -4.93 -7.64 -20.94
N ALA A 53 -5.89 -6.85 -21.44
CA ALA A 53 -5.86 -5.39 -21.39
C ALA A 53 -5.78 -4.86 -19.93
N LEU A 54 -6.56 -5.45 -19.00
CA LEU A 54 -6.51 -5.12 -17.59
C LEU A 54 -5.16 -5.50 -16.96
N GLY A 55 -4.62 -6.65 -17.34
CA GLY A 55 -3.27 -7.08 -16.90
C GLY A 55 -2.18 -6.10 -17.31
N LEU A 56 -2.26 -5.55 -18.53
CA LEU A 56 -1.35 -4.52 -19.01
C LEU A 56 -1.59 -3.15 -18.36
N ALA A 57 -2.81 -2.85 -17.87
CA ALA A 57 -3.11 -1.65 -17.11
C ALA A 57 -2.48 -1.66 -15.70
N PHE A 58 -2.27 -2.84 -15.12
CA PHE A 58 -1.83 -3.02 -13.73
C PHE A 58 -0.55 -2.24 -13.35
N PRO A 59 0.54 -2.24 -14.15
CA PRO A 59 1.73 -1.44 -13.83
C PRO A 59 1.44 0.05 -13.74
N VAL A 60 0.60 0.59 -14.63
CA VAL A 60 0.22 2.01 -14.63
C VAL A 60 -0.61 2.35 -13.38
N GLN A 61 -1.58 1.50 -13.04
CA GLN A 61 -2.40 1.66 -11.84
C GLN A 61 -1.57 1.56 -10.56
N ASN A 62 -0.64 0.61 -10.48
CA ASN A 62 0.27 0.50 -9.34
C ASN A 62 1.15 1.73 -9.17
N LEU A 63 1.64 2.29 -10.28
CA LEU A 63 2.41 3.53 -10.23
C LEU A 63 1.54 4.69 -9.75
N GLN A 64 0.31 4.82 -10.27
CA GLN A 64 -0.67 5.82 -9.87
C GLN A 64 -0.98 5.74 -8.36
N ILE A 65 -1.33 4.55 -7.86
CA ILE A 65 -1.57 4.31 -6.43
C ILE A 65 -0.29 4.60 -5.62
N GLY A 66 0.86 4.18 -6.12
CA GLY A 66 2.16 4.42 -5.49
C GLY A 66 2.44 5.90 -5.27
N PHE A 67 2.15 6.77 -6.26
CA PHE A 67 2.27 8.23 -6.12
C PHE A 67 1.30 8.78 -5.07
N GLY A 68 0.04 8.39 -5.12
CA GLY A 68 -0.98 8.82 -4.14
C GLY A 68 -0.60 8.40 -2.71
N VAL A 69 -0.24 7.14 -2.51
CA VAL A 69 0.19 6.60 -1.22
C VAL A 69 1.48 7.26 -0.75
N GLY A 70 2.45 7.48 -1.64
CA GLY A 70 3.71 8.12 -1.29
C GLY A 70 3.51 9.55 -0.77
N ILE A 71 2.80 10.40 -1.52
CA ILE A 71 2.45 11.76 -1.08
C ILE A 71 1.69 11.68 0.24
N GLY A 72 0.69 10.80 0.31
CA GLY A 72 -0.17 10.64 1.49
C GLY A 72 0.59 10.21 2.75
N VAL A 73 1.54 9.29 2.67
CA VAL A 73 2.37 8.85 3.81
C VAL A 73 3.30 9.98 4.28
N GLY A 74 3.88 10.73 3.34
CA GLY A 74 4.71 11.89 3.67
C GLY A 74 3.90 12.97 4.40
N VAL A 75 2.70 13.29 3.89
CA VAL A 75 1.76 14.23 4.54
C VAL A 75 1.33 13.72 5.91
N ASN A 76 0.97 12.45 6.04
CA ASN A 76 0.56 11.84 7.30
C ASN A 76 1.67 11.96 8.36
N ALA A 77 2.91 11.63 8.01
CA ALA A 77 4.04 11.71 8.94
C ALA A 77 4.27 13.15 9.43
N LEU A 78 4.32 14.13 8.51
CA LEU A 78 4.58 15.54 8.86
C LEU A 78 3.39 16.13 9.63
N LEU A 79 2.16 15.89 9.21
CA LEU A 79 0.94 16.37 9.86
C LEU A 79 0.81 15.80 11.27
N SER A 80 0.97 14.49 11.46
CA SER A 80 0.93 13.87 12.78
C SER A 80 2.01 14.40 13.72
N GLN A 81 3.24 14.63 13.22
CA GLN A 81 4.30 15.26 14.02
C GLN A 81 3.96 16.70 14.43
N SER A 82 3.39 17.50 13.52
CA SER A 82 3.00 18.87 13.77
C SER A 82 1.88 18.94 14.83
N LEU A 83 0.89 18.06 14.72
CA LEU A 83 -0.17 17.93 15.73
C LEU A 83 0.38 17.51 17.10
N GLY A 84 1.36 16.60 17.12
CA GLY A 84 2.05 16.20 18.35
C GLY A 84 2.81 17.34 19.03
N ARG A 85 3.39 18.25 18.23
CA ARG A 85 4.05 19.49 18.73
C ARG A 85 3.05 20.56 19.15
N LYS A 86 1.77 20.36 18.92
CA LYS A 86 0.71 21.38 19.09
C LYS A 86 0.91 22.59 18.18
N ASP A 87 1.56 22.41 17.04
CA ASP A 87 1.81 23.45 16.03
C ASP A 87 0.73 23.37 14.93
N GLN A 88 -0.35 24.12 15.17
CA GLN A 88 -1.51 24.18 14.26
C GLN A 88 -1.16 24.75 12.89
N GLU A 89 -0.26 25.72 12.85
CA GLU A 89 0.12 26.36 11.59
C GLU A 89 0.89 25.39 10.69
N SER A 90 1.89 24.70 11.24
CA SER A 90 2.62 23.65 10.51
C SER A 90 1.73 22.50 10.09
N ALA A 91 0.72 22.12 10.91
CA ALA A 91 -0.25 21.10 10.55
C ALA A 91 -1.09 21.52 9.33
N ASN A 92 -1.58 22.77 9.30
CA ASN A 92 -2.34 23.32 8.18
C ASN A 92 -1.47 23.43 6.91
N TRP A 93 -0.19 23.83 7.03
CA TRP A 93 0.75 23.85 5.90
C TRP A 93 1.01 22.43 5.37
N ALA A 94 1.14 21.42 6.23
CA ALA A 94 1.33 20.03 5.80
C ALA A 94 0.11 19.52 5.00
N ALA A 95 -1.10 19.77 5.50
CA ALA A 95 -2.34 19.39 4.81
C ALA A 95 -2.51 20.14 3.49
N GLY A 96 -2.31 21.46 3.46
CA GLY A 96 -2.47 22.29 2.26
C GLY A 96 -1.43 21.98 1.17
N ASN A 97 -0.15 21.79 1.54
CA ASN A 97 0.87 21.36 0.57
C ASN A 97 0.67 19.91 0.11
N GLY A 98 0.01 19.07 0.93
CA GLY A 98 -0.48 17.78 0.49
C GLY A 98 -1.48 17.89 -0.66
N VAL A 99 -2.44 18.82 -0.56
CA VAL A 99 -3.38 19.11 -1.67
C VAL A 99 -2.63 19.61 -2.91
N PHE A 100 -1.67 20.52 -2.75
CA PHE A 100 -0.86 21.02 -3.86
C PHE A 100 -0.10 19.90 -4.60
N LEU A 101 0.59 19.02 -3.85
CA LEU A 101 1.30 17.88 -4.44
C LEU A 101 0.35 16.89 -5.13
N THR A 102 -0.83 16.69 -4.54
CA THR A 102 -1.89 15.86 -5.12
C THR A 102 -2.39 16.42 -6.45
N LEU A 103 -2.55 17.74 -6.56
CA LEU A 103 -2.91 18.39 -7.81
C LEU A 103 -1.84 18.25 -8.89
N ILE A 104 -0.56 18.35 -8.54
CA ILE A 104 0.54 18.11 -9.48
C ILE A 104 0.51 16.66 -9.98
N ALA A 105 0.40 15.67 -9.06
CA ALA A 105 0.32 14.27 -9.44
C ALA A 105 -0.89 14.01 -10.34
N THR A 106 -2.04 14.60 -10.02
CA THR A 106 -3.24 14.54 -10.87
C THR A 106 -2.98 15.05 -12.27
N ALA A 107 -2.36 16.24 -12.41
CA ALA A 107 -2.05 16.82 -13.71
C ALA A 107 -1.07 15.93 -14.51
N LEU A 108 -0.05 15.36 -13.88
CA LEU A 108 0.90 14.46 -14.52
C LEU A 108 0.23 13.20 -15.07
N PHE A 109 -0.60 12.55 -14.26
CA PHE A 109 -1.30 11.34 -14.71
C PHE A 109 -2.42 11.64 -15.72
N MET A 110 -3.09 12.79 -15.63
CA MET A 110 -4.04 13.25 -16.65
C MET A 110 -3.35 13.45 -18.01
N LEU A 111 -2.19 14.11 -18.02
CA LEU A 111 -1.40 14.28 -19.25
C LEU A 111 -0.94 12.92 -19.80
N PHE A 112 -0.50 12.00 -18.96
CA PHE A 112 -0.20 10.64 -19.37
C PHE A 112 -1.44 9.92 -19.93
N GLY A 113 -2.60 10.08 -19.30
CA GLY A 113 -3.87 9.54 -19.77
C GLY A 113 -4.26 9.98 -21.17
N ILE A 114 -3.97 11.26 -21.50
CA ILE A 114 -4.29 11.85 -22.80
C ILE A 114 -3.26 11.45 -23.87
N PHE A 115 -1.98 11.52 -23.56
CA PHE A 115 -0.90 11.41 -24.56
C PHE A 115 -0.09 10.12 -24.47
N GLY A 116 0.04 9.52 -23.29
CA GLY A 116 0.97 8.41 -23.01
C GLY A 116 0.35 7.02 -23.10
N VAL A 117 -0.96 6.88 -22.89
CA VAL A 117 -1.61 5.57 -22.81
C VAL A 117 -1.62 4.85 -24.15
N ARG A 118 -1.91 5.56 -25.28
CA ARG A 118 -1.91 4.93 -26.60
C ARG A 118 -0.54 4.37 -26.99
N PRO A 119 0.57 5.14 -26.96
CA PRO A 119 1.91 4.61 -27.24
C PRO A 119 2.28 3.44 -26.30
N TYR A 120 1.89 3.51 -25.02
CA TYR A 120 2.15 2.46 -24.06
C TYR A 120 1.54 1.12 -24.49
N TYR A 121 0.25 1.10 -24.90
CA TYR A 121 -0.42 -0.15 -25.31
C TYR A 121 0.04 -0.64 -26.67
N GLU A 122 0.30 0.25 -27.64
CA GLU A 122 0.83 -0.13 -28.96
C GLU A 122 2.23 -0.77 -28.88
N MET A 123 3.02 -0.43 -27.86
CA MET A 123 4.30 -1.08 -27.58
C MET A 123 4.16 -2.43 -26.89
N GLN A 124 3.04 -2.70 -26.20
CA GLN A 124 2.83 -3.91 -25.38
C GLN A 124 2.11 -5.03 -26.11
N SER A 125 1.24 -4.71 -27.07
CA SER A 125 0.43 -5.71 -27.76
C SER A 125 0.17 -5.30 -29.21
N SER A 126 0.12 -6.32 -30.09
CA SER A 126 -0.30 -6.18 -31.51
C SER A 126 -1.76 -6.54 -31.73
N VAL A 127 -2.48 -7.04 -30.69
CA VAL A 127 -3.90 -7.43 -30.78
C VAL A 127 -4.76 -6.18 -30.64
N ALA A 128 -5.44 -5.78 -31.72
CA ALA A 128 -6.20 -4.54 -31.76
C ALA A 128 -7.26 -4.44 -30.66
N GLU A 129 -7.99 -5.50 -30.36
CA GLU A 129 -9.00 -5.55 -29.29
C GLU A 129 -8.39 -5.28 -27.90
N THR A 130 -7.23 -5.89 -27.60
CA THR A 130 -6.49 -5.66 -26.35
C THR A 130 -6.00 -4.22 -26.26
N VAL A 131 -5.47 -3.68 -27.35
CA VAL A 131 -4.95 -2.30 -27.41
C VAL A 131 -6.08 -1.29 -27.19
N GLU A 132 -7.17 -1.35 -27.97
CA GLU A 132 -8.28 -0.40 -27.86
C GLU A 132 -9.03 -0.54 -26.52
N GLY A 133 -9.26 -1.77 -26.03
CA GLY A 133 -9.83 -2.00 -24.71
C GLY A 133 -8.97 -1.45 -23.58
N GLY A 134 -7.66 -1.66 -23.67
CA GLY A 134 -6.68 -1.16 -22.70
C GLY A 134 -6.55 0.36 -22.72
N ILE A 135 -6.55 0.98 -23.91
CA ILE A 135 -6.55 2.44 -24.04
C ILE A 135 -7.82 3.01 -23.40
N ALA A 136 -8.99 2.46 -23.72
CA ALA A 136 -10.25 2.93 -23.17
C ALA A 136 -10.25 2.87 -21.63
N TYR A 137 -9.85 1.73 -21.05
CA TYR A 137 -9.80 1.54 -19.59
C TYR A 137 -8.79 2.48 -18.93
N THR A 138 -7.54 2.44 -19.37
CA THR A 138 -6.44 3.14 -18.70
C THR A 138 -6.53 4.65 -18.89
N SER A 139 -6.99 5.13 -20.07
CA SER A 139 -7.20 6.57 -20.27
C SER A 139 -8.27 7.12 -19.34
N ILE A 140 -9.40 6.42 -19.15
CA ILE A 140 -10.46 6.82 -18.21
C ILE A 140 -9.88 6.91 -16.79
N CYS A 141 -9.18 5.87 -16.32
CA CYS A 141 -8.58 5.85 -14.99
C CYS A 141 -7.54 6.96 -14.78
N CYS A 142 -6.74 7.28 -15.80
CA CYS A 142 -5.69 8.31 -15.71
C CYS A 142 -6.25 9.74 -15.89
N ILE A 143 -7.20 9.96 -16.79
CA ILE A 143 -7.79 11.30 -17.00
C ILE A 143 -8.60 11.72 -15.77
N PHE A 144 -9.37 10.81 -15.20
CA PHE A 144 -10.17 11.07 -14.00
C PHE A 144 -9.46 10.68 -12.68
N THR A 145 -8.15 10.67 -12.68
CA THR A 145 -7.29 10.30 -11.54
C THR A 145 -7.47 11.19 -10.30
N ALA A 146 -8.08 12.37 -10.45
CA ALA A 146 -8.38 13.26 -9.33
C ALA A 146 -9.16 12.55 -8.21
N GLY A 147 -10.11 11.68 -8.56
CA GLY A 147 -10.90 10.91 -7.59
C GLY A 147 -10.01 10.09 -6.65
N VAL A 148 -9.16 9.24 -7.19
CA VAL A 148 -8.29 8.36 -6.39
C VAL A 148 -7.27 9.15 -5.58
N PHE A 149 -6.62 10.16 -6.15
CA PHE A 149 -5.60 10.93 -5.44
C PHE A 149 -6.18 11.75 -4.30
N VAL A 150 -7.31 12.42 -4.53
CA VAL A 150 -7.99 13.18 -3.47
C VAL A 150 -8.54 12.24 -2.40
N GLN A 151 -9.09 11.08 -2.77
CA GLN A 151 -9.53 10.07 -1.81
C GLN A 151 -8.37 9.62 -0.92
N ILE A 152 -7.24 9.21 -1.49
CA ILE A 152 -6.05 8.76 -0.74
C ILE A 152 -5.56 9.88 0.19
N LEU A 153 -5.46 11.12 -0.29
CA LEU A 153 -5.04 12.24 0.54
C LEU A 153 -5.99 12.43 1.72
N CYS A 154 -7.30 12.45 1.49
CA CYS A 154 -8.32 12.61 2.54
C CYS A 154 -8.24 11.49 3.59
N GLU A 155 -8.02 10.25 3.17
CA GLU A 155 -7.75 9.12 4.06
C GLU A 155 -6.53 9.36 4.95
N ARG A 156 -5.43 9.84 4.37
CA ARG A 156 -4.20 10.11 5.12
C ARG A 156 -4.35 11.28 6.11
N LEU A 157 -5.11 12.32 5.75
CA LEU A 157 -5.42 13.41 6.66
C LEU A 157 -6.26 12.92 7.87
N LEU A 158 -7.26 12.07 7.64
CA LEU A 158 -8.06 11.46 8.71
C LEU A 158 -7.23 10.51 9.58
N GLN A 159 -6.34 9.73 8.98
CA GLN A 159 -5.41 8.85 9.72
C GLN A 159 -4.46 9.66 10.60
N ALA A 160 -3.89 10.74 10.08
CA ALA A 160 -2.96 11.62 10.79
C ALA A 160 -3.57 12.31 12.01
N THR A 161 -4.89 12.53 12.00
CA THR A 161 -5.65 13.10 13.12
C THR A 161 -6.26 12.03 14.05
N GLY A 162 -5.97 10.75 13.78
CA GLY A 162 -6.46 9.63 14.59
C GLY A 162 -7.87 9.14 14.25
N ARG A 163 -8.45 9.54 13.11
CA ARG A 163 -9.84 9.26 12.69
C ARG A 163 -9.94 8.05 11.77
N ALA A 164 -9.29 6.93 12.12
CA ALA A 164 -9.23 5.71 11.31
C ALA A 164 -10.60 5.11 10.97
N PHE A 165 -11.59 5.23 11.85
CA PHE A 165 -12.95 4.76 11.58
C PHE A 165 -13.60 5.51 10.40
N GLN A 166 -13.37 6.81 10.29
CA GLN A 166 -13.87 7.61 9.16
C GLN A 166 -13.17 7.22 7.85
N THR A 167 -11.89 6.88 7.90
CA THR A 167 -11.15 6.33 6.75
C THR A 167 -11.80 5.03 6.25
N MET A 168 -12.18 4.13 7.16
CA MET A 168 -12.87 2.88 6.82
C MET A 168 -14.21 3.14 6.12
N ILE A 169 -15.02 4.08 6.63
CA ILE A 169 -16.30 4.44 5.99
C ILE A 169 -16.06 4.98 4.58
N LEU A 170 -15.08 5.88 4.41
CA LEU A 170 -14.76 6.49 3.14
C LEU A 170 -14.36 5.44 2.11
N GLN A 171 -13.42 4.57 2.44
CA GLN A 171 -12.93 3.53 1.55
C GLN A 171 -13.99 2.46 1.28
N GLY A 172 -14.75 2.07 2.32
CA GLY A 172 -15.86 1.12 2.20
C GLY A 172 -16.98 1.63 1.28
N THR A 173 -17.35 2.91 1.39
CA THR A 173 -18.35 3.52 0.52
C THR A 173 -17.92 3.50 -0.94
N GLY A 174 -16.67 3.89 -1.23
CA GLY A 174 -16.13 3.83 -2.60
C GLY A 174 -16.14 2.41 -3.18
N ALA A 175 -15.73 1.42 -2.39
CA ALA A 175 -15.71 0.03 -2.79
C ALA A 175 -17.12 -0.55 -3.05
N ILE A 176 -18.09 -0.26 -2.18
CA ILE A 176 -19.48 -0.70 -2.36
C ILE A 176 -20.08 -0.12 -3.64
N ILE A 177 -19.86 1.18 -3.88
CA ILE A 177 -20.35 1.85 -5.09
C ILE A 177 -19.73 1.22 -6.34
N ASN A 178 -18.42 0.96 -6.33
CA ASN A 178 -17.75 0.28 -7.43
C ASN A 178 -18.38 -1.09 -7.71
N ILE A 179 -18.50 -1.96 -6.69
CA ILE A 179 -19.09 -3.29 -6.82
C ILE A 179 -20.53 -3.26 -7.41
N ILE A 180 -21.32 -2.25 -7.02
CA ILE A 180 -22.69 -2.10 -7.54
C ILE A 180 -22.69 -1.61 -8.99
N LEU A 181 -21.77 -0.69 -9.33
CA LEU A 181 -21.73 -0.06 -10.64
C LEU A 181 -21.02 -0.91 -11.70
N ASP A 182 -20.12 -1.82 -11.31
CA ASP A 182 -19.42 -2.71 -12.25
C ASP A 182 -20.39 -3.45 -13.17
N PRO A 183 -21.35 -4.27 -12.68
CA PRO A 183 -22.27 -4.97 -13.56
C PRO A 183 -23.19 -4.02 -14.35
N VAL A 184 -23.48 -2.84 -13.81
CA VAL A 184 -24.32 -1.84 -14.49
C VAL A 184 -23.65 -1.32 -15.76
N PHE A 185 -22.38 -0.92 -15.67
CA PHE A 185 -21.65 -0.36 -16.81
C PHE A 185 -21.01 -1.42 -17.70
N ILE A 186 -20.54 -2.52 -17.12
CA ILE A 186 -19.90 -3.61 -17.89
C ILE A 186 -20.92 -4.32 -18.76
N HIS A 187 -22.07 -4.71 -18.18
CA HIS A 187 -23.09 -5.52 -18.86
C HIS A 187 -24.27 -4.70 -19.39
N GLY A 188 -24.41 -3.44 -19.00
CA GLY A 188 -25.51 -2.60 -19.45
C GLY A 188 -26.81 -2.81 -18.68
N TRP A 189 -26.75 -3.10 -17.37
CA TRP A 189 -27.94 -3.24 -16.54
C TRP A 189 -28.64 -1.90 -16.33
N TRP A 190 -29.90 -1.93 -15.97
CA TRP A 190 -30.77 -0.77 -15.70
C TRP A 190 -30.93 0.19 -16.88
N GLY A 191 -30.74 -0.28 -18.13
CA GLY A 191 -30.93 0.55 -19.33
C GLY A 191 -29.71 1.41 -19.71
N VAL A 192 -28.56 1.22 -19.04
CA VAL A 192 -27.32 1.86 -19.42
C VAL A 192 -26.70 1.11 -20.62
N PRO A 193 -26.06 1.79 -21.60
CA PRO A 193 -25.37 1.09 -22.68
C PRO A 193 -24.25 0.18 -22.16
N LYS A 194 -24.13 -1.01 -22.75
CA LYS A 194 -23.04 -1.94 -22.43
C LYS A 194 -21.70 -1.34 -22.84
N MET A 195 -20.82 -1.09 -21.87
CA MET A 195 -19.52 -0.46 -22.08
C MET A 195 -18.32 -1.44 -21.99
N GLY A 196 -18.57 -2.70 -21.58
CA GLY A 196 -17.49 -3.67 -21.42
C GLY A 196 -16.40 -3.21 -20.46
N ILE A 197 -15.13 -3.35 -20.87
CA ILE A 197 -13.97 -2.96 -20.03
C ILE A 197 -13.93 -1.46 -19.68
N ALA A 198 -14.39 -0.59 -20.57
CA ALA A 198 -14.51 0.84 -20.28
C ALA A 198 -15.52 1.11 -19.15
N GLY A 199 -16.56 0.25 -19.04
CA GLY A 199 -17.55 0.30 -17.95
C GLY A 199 -16.92 0.03 -16.58
N ALA A 200 -15.99 -0.92 -16.48
CA ALA A 200 -15.21 -1.16 -15.26
C ALA A 200 -14.40 0.08 -14.84
N ALA A 201 -13.74 0.74 -15.80
CA ALA A 201 -13.02 1.98 -15.52
C ALA A 201 -13.94 3.09 -15.00
N VAL A 202 -15.12 3.28 -15.62
CA VAL A 202 -16.11 4.26 -15.18
C VAL A 202 -16.63 3.96 -13.78
N ALA A 203 -16.97 2.71 -13.47
CA ALA A 203 -17.41 2.30 -12.14
C ALA A 203 -16.34 2.56 -11.08
N THR A 204 -15.08 2.22 -11.36
CA THR A 204 -13.93 2.47 -10.49
C THR A 204 -13.75 3.97 -10.21
N VAL A 205 -13.75 4.79 -11.27
CA VAL A 205 -13.59 6.25 -11.15
C VAL A 205 -14.75 6.88 -10.37
N LEU A 206 -15.98 6.43 -10.59
CA LEU A 206 -17.15 6.92 -9.85
C LEU A 206 -17.06 6.54 -8.37
N GLY A 207 -16.72 5.30 -8.03
CA GLY A 207 -16.52 4.86 -6.66
C GLY A 207 -15.46 5.71 -5.94
N GLN A 208 -14.31 5.92 -6.58
CA GLN A 208 -13.22 6.76 -6.06
C GLN A 208 -13.63 8.24 -5.93
N THR A 209 -14.40 8.77 -6.90
CA THR A 209 -14.87 10.16 -6.86
C THR A 209 -15.86 10.38 -5.71
N VAL A 210 -16.80 9.46 -5.49
CA VAL A 210 -17.71 9.52 -4.33
C VAL A 210 -16.93 9.40 -3.03
N GLY A 211 -15.93 8.50 -2.97
CA GLY A 211 -15.01 8.42 -1.85
C GLY A 211 -14.28 9.76 -1.61
N ALA A 212 -13.77 10.40 -2.67
CA ALA A 212 -13.11 11.70 -2.57
C ALA A 212 -14.04 12.81 -2.04
N VAL A 213 -15.26 12.90 -2.56
CA VAL A 213 -16.27 13.89 -2.10
C VAL A 213 -16.61 13.67 -0.62
N LEU A 214 -16.85 12.41 -0.23
CA LEU A 214 -17.09 12.05 1.17
C LEU A 214 -15.88 12.37 2.05
N GLY A 215 -14.68 12.12 1.55
CA GLY A 215 -13.43 12.44 2.24
C GLY A 215 -13.23 13.94 2.46
N ILE A 216 -13.51 14.76 1.45
CA ILE A 216 -13.49 16.21 1.57
C ILE A 216 -14.53 16.67 2.63
N TYR A 217 -15.76 16.16 2.55
CA TYR A 217 -16.79 16.49 3.52
C TYR A 217 -16.36 16.13 4.95
N MET A 218 -15.83 14.92 5.17
CA MET A 218 -15.36 14.48 6.48
C MET A 218 -14.19 15.32 7.01
N ASN A 219 -13.25 15.70 6.15
CA ASN A 219 -12.13 16.54 6.57
C ASN A 219 -12.55 17.98 6.87
N LEU A 220 -13.53 18.54 6.16
CA LEU A 220 -13.99 19.91 6.39
C LEU A 220 -14.93 20.03 7.60
N ARG A 221 -15.79 19.03 7.84
CA ARG A 221 -16.84 19.10 8.87
C ARG A 221 -16.52 18.34 10.15
N HIS A 222 -15.75 17.25 10.05
CA HIS A 222 -15.52 16.32 11.16
C HIS A 222 -14.04 16.20 11.55
N ASN A 223 -13.17 17.08 11.04
CA ASN A 223 -11.74 17.08 11.35
C ASN A 223 -11.26 18.45 11.82
N PRO A 224 -11.61 18.84 13.07
CA PRO A 224 -11.29 20.16 13.60
C PRO A 224 -9.79 20.39 13.85
N GLU A 225 -8.96 19.33 13.78
CA GLU A 225 -7.53 19.43 13.97
C GLU A 225 -6.79 20.05 12.77
N ILE A 226 -7.45 20.20 11.61
CA ILE A 226 -6.86 20.83 10.43
C ILE A 226 -7.82 21.86 9.82
N HIS A 227 -7.27 22.95 9.32
CA HIS A 227 -8.01 23.98 8.60
C HIS A 227 -7.49 24.08 7.18
N LEU A 228 -8.27 23.54 6.22
CA LEU A 228 -7.94 23.58 4.80
C LEU A 228 -8.33 24.95 4.22
N HIS A 229 -7.39 25.87 4.18
CA HIS A 229 -7.54 27.17 3.56
C HIS A 229 -6.64 27.28 2.31
N VAL A 230 -7.11 27.96 1.26
CA VAL A 230 -6.37 28.17 0.01
C VAL A 230 -4.98 28.78 0.24
N ARG A 231 -4.82 29.59 1.30
CA ARG A 231 -3.52 30.14 1.71
C ARG A 231 -2.47 29.06 1.93
N TYR A 232 -2.82 27.93 2.55
CA TYR A 232 -1.92 26.82 2.88
C TYR A 232 -1.62 25.90 1.69
N MET A 233 -2.34 26.06 0.57
CA MET A 233 -2.08 25.34 -0.67
C MET A 233 -0.94 25.95 -1.50
N ARG A 234 -0.46 27.14 -1.13
CA ARG A 234 0.71 27.73 -1.79
C ARG A 234 1.95 26.88 -1.53
N PRO A 235 2.77 26.59 -2.57
CA PRO A 235 3.96 25.76 -2.40
C PRO A 235 4.95 26.38 -1.39
N ARG A 236 5.27 25.62 -0.36
CA ARG A 236 6.25 26.00 0.65
C ARG A 236 7.31 24.91 0.73
N TRP A 237 8.52 25.19 0.24
CA TRP A 237 9.58 24.20 0.16
C TRP A 237 9.94 23.56 1.51
N GLN A 238 9.89 24.34 2.59
CA GLN A 238 10.12 23.86 3.96
C GLN A 238 9.12 22.78 4.40
N THR A 239 7.92 22.76 3.81
CA THR A 239 6.89 21.76 4.06
C THR A 239 6.95 20.63 3.01
N ILE A 240 7.17 20.97 1.74
CA ILE A 240 7.20 20.00 0.64
C ILE A 240 8.38 19.04 0.79
N ARG A 241 9.58 19.56 1.14
CA ARG A 241 10.78 18.74 1.28
C ARG A 241 10.62 17.57 2.26
N PRO A 242 10.17 17.78 3.52
CA PRO A 242 9.95 16.67 4.46
C PRO A 242 8.88 15.66 3.97
N VAL A 243 7.83 16.13 3.27
CA VAL A 243 6.81 15.25 2.67
C VAL A 243 7.45 14.38 1.60
N LEU A 244 8.29 14.94 0.72
CA LEU A 244 8.97 14.21 -0.35
C LEU A 244 10.07 13.28 0.18
N GLU A 245 10.76 13.64 1.27
CA GLU A 245 11.77 12.77 1.92
C GLU A 245 11.18 11.45 2.43
N VAL A 246 9.89 11.38 2.68
CA VAL A 246 9.15 10.16 3.03
C VAL A 246 8.35 9.63 1.83
N GLY A 247 7.78 10.52 1.04
CA GLY A 247 6.89 10.19 -0.07
C GLY A 247 7.60 9.52 -1.23
N ILE A 248 8.69 10.09 -1.74
CA ILE A 248 9.46 9.52 -2.87
C ILE A 248 9.97 8.11 -2.52
N PRO A 249 10.61 7.87 -1.37
CA PRO A 249 10.94 6.52 -0.93
C PRO A 249 9.77 5.54 -0.96
N SER A 250 8.58 5.98 -0.55
CA SER A 250 7.38 5.13 -0.54
C SER A 250 6.89 4.79 -1.96
N VAL A 251 6.98 5.74 -2.91
CA VAL A 251 6.70 5.47 -4.34
C VAL A 251 7.67 4.43 -4.89
N ILE A 252 8.96 4.61 -4.64
CA ILE A 252 10.00 3.67 -5.10
C ILE A 252 9.76 2.28 -4.53
N MET A 253 9.42 2.15 -3.24
CA MET A 253 9.12 0.86 -2.60
C MET A 253 7.99 0.11 -3.31
N ASN A 254 6.92 0.81 -3.73
CA ASN A 254 5.83 0.20 -4.49
C ASN A 254 6.29 -0.28 -5.88
N GLY A 255 7.13 0.51 -6.56
CA GLY A 255 7.69 0.15 -7.87
C GLY A 255 8.65 -1.04 -7.82
N ILE A 256 9.47 -1.13 -6.77
CA ILE A 256 10.44 -2.23 -6.57
C ILE A 256 9.72 -3.59 -6.54
N GLY A 257 8.55 -3.67 -5.90
CA GLY A 257 7.76 -4.90 -5.86
C GLY A 257 7.36 -5.42 -7.24
N SER A 258 7.01 -4.53 -8.16
CA SER A 258 6.68 -4.90 -9.55
C SER A 258 7.89 -5.41 -10.32
N VAL A 259 9.06 -4.76 -10.15
CA VAL A 259 10.32 -5.20 -10.77
C VAL A 259 10.74 -6.57 -10.24
N MET A 260 10.63 -6.78 -8.94
CA MET A 260 10.92 -8.07 -8.31
C MET A 260 10.02 -9.18 -8.85
N ASN A 261 8.70 -8.94 -8.92
CA ASN A 261 7.75 -9.90 -9.47
C ASN A 261 8.08 -10.28 -10.92
N PHE A 262 8.38 -9.29 -11.74
CA PHE A 262 8.80 -9.52 -13.12
C PHE A 262 10.07 -10.37 -13.17
N GLY A 263 11.11 -10.04 -12.40
CA GLY A 263 12.36 -10.77 -12.37
C GLY A 263 12.21 -12.23 -11.91
N ILE A 264 11.44 -12.48 -10.85
CA ILE A 264 11.17 -13.84 -10.38
C ILE A 264 10.37 -14.63 -11.41
N ASN A 265 9.36 -14.05 -12.06
CA ASN A 265 8.60 -14.72 -13.11
C ASN A 265 9.48 -15.11 -14.29
N GLN A 266 10.42 -14.25 -14.72
CA GLN A 266 11.39 -14.58 -15.77
C GLN A 266 12.28 -15.77 -15.39
N ILE A 267 12.74 -15.84 -14.14
CA ILE A 267 13.53 -16.96 -13.64
C ILE A 267 12.71 -18.25 -13.62
N LEU A 268 11.46 -18.20 -13.15
CA LEU A 268 10.57 -19.36 -13.02
C LEU A 268 10.10 -19.90 -14.36
N GLN A 269 9.87 -19.04 -15.36
CA GLN A 269 9.54 -19.44 -16.73
C GLN A 269 10.62 -20.33 -17.37
N GLY A 270 11.87 -20.19 -16.95
CA GLY A 270 12.98 -21.06 -17.36
C GLY A 270 12.85 -22.52 -16.90
N PHE A 271 11.97 -22.83 -15.94
CA PHE A 271 11.71 -24.20 -15.47
C PHE A 271 10.44 -24.78 -16.09
N HIS A 272 9.27 -24.29 -15.65
CA HIS A 272 7.95 -24.73 -16.11
C HIS A 272 6.91 -23.64 -15.88
N GLU A 273 5.90 -23.53 -16.74
CA GLU A 273 4.77 -22.61 -16.54
C GLU A 273 4.05 -22.85 -15.19
N THR A 274 4.01 -24.12 -14.74
CA THR A 274 3.44 -24.51 -13.45
C THR A 274 4.12 -23.76 -12.28
N ALA A 275 5.44 -23.53 -12.31
CA ALA A 275 6.15 -22.83 -11.24
C ALA A 275 5.73 -21.36 -11.15
N THR A 276 5.53 -20.71 -12.30
CA THR A 276 5.01 -19.33 -12.37
C THR A 276 3.58 -19.27 -11.84
N GLY A 277 2.73 -20.25 -12.17
CA GLY A 277 1.38 -20.37 -11.64
C GLY A 277 1.34 -20.53 -10.12
N VAL A 278 2.22 -21.38 -9.56
CA VAL A 278 2.38 -21.57 -8.10
C VAL A 278 2.78 -20.26 -7.43
N PHE A 279 3.71 -19.50 -8.02
CA PHE A 279 4.13 -18.21 -7.50
C PHE A 279 2.99 -17.18 -7.49
N GLY A 280 2.18 -17.15 -8.55
CA GLY A 280 0.99 -16.30 -8.63
C GLY A 280 -0.04 -16.62 -7.52
N ILE A 281 -0.30 -17.92 -7.26
CA ILE A 281 -1.20 -18.33 -6.17
C ILE A 281 -0.60 -18.01 -4.80
N TYR A 282 0.71 -18.24 -4.62
CA TYR A 282 1.42 -17.82 -3.41
C TYR A 282 1.17 -16.34 -3.09
N PHE A 283 1.32 -15.44 -4.07
CA PHE A 283 1.08 -14.01 -3.88
C PHE A 283 -0.34 -13.69 -3.41
N LYS A 284 -1.34 -14.34 -3.99
CA LYS A 284 -2.74 -14.19 -3.58
C LYS A 284 -2.95 -14.66 -2.14
N LEU A 285 -2.42 -15.81 -1.78
CA LEU A 285 -2.51 -16.35 -0.42
C LEU A 285 -1.73 -15.49 0.59
N GLN A 286 -0.52 -15.06 0.25
CA GLN A 286 0.29 -14.18 1.09
C GLN A 286 -0.43 -12.86 1.38
N SER A 287 -1.12 -12.29 0.40
CA SER A 287 -1.82 -11.01 0.55
C SER A 287 -2.87 -11.04 1.66
N LEU A 288 -3.53 -12.18 1.90
CA LEU A 288 -4.50 -12.35 2.99
C LEU A 288 -3.90 -12.09 4.38
N PHE A 289 -2.63 -12.47 4.57
CA PHE A 289 -1.91 -12.25 5.84
C PHE A 289 -1.19 -10.90 5.88
N CYS A 290 -0.71 -10.42 4.73
CA CYS A 290 0.00 -9.15 4.65
C CYS A 290 -0.93 -7.93 4.75
N MET A 291 -2.17 -8.00 4.25
CA MET A 291 -3.11 -6.87 4.32
C MET A 291 -3.44 -6.42 5.74
N PRO A 292 -3.77 -7.31 6.69
CA PRO A 292 -3.90 -6.92 8.09
C PRO A 292 -2.64 -6.27 8.65
N LEU A 293 -1.47 -6.79 8.29
CA LEU A 293 -0.20 -6.22 8.72
C LEU A 293 0.03 -4.80 8.19
N PHE A 294 -0.34 -4.52 6.94
CA PHE A 294 -0.28 -3.16 6.39
C PHE A 294 -1.27 -2.21 7.08
N GLY A 295 -2.44 -2.69 7.50
CA GLY A 295 -3.38 -1.92 8.32
C GLY A 295 -2.76 -1.51 9.66
N ILE A 296 -2.10 -2.44 10.35
CA ILE A 296 -1.35 -2.17 11.60
C ILE A 296 -0.21 -1.19 11.33
N ASN A 297 0.53 -1.37 10.24
CA ASN A 297 1.65 -0.51 9.86
C ASN A 297 1.21 0.94 9.66
N ASN A 298 0.11 1.18 8.94
CA ASN A 298 -0.44 2.52 8.73
C ASN A 298 -0.87 3.20 10.05
N ALA A 299 -1.51 2.46 10.96
CA ALA A 299 -1.85 2.94 12.29
C ALA A 299 -0.59 3.30 13.11
N THR A 300 0.42 2.43 13.04
CA THR A 300 1.70 2.59 13.75
C THR A 300 2.43 3.86 13.30
N ILE A 301 2.47 4.14 11.98
CA ILE A 301 3.07 5.37 11.43
C ILE A 301 2.44 6.60 12.06
N SER A 302 1.11 6.71 12.03
CA SER A 302 0.39 7.86 12.57
C SER A 302 0.62 8.05 14.08
N ILE A 303 0.49 6.98 14.86
CA ILE A 303 0.67 7.01 16.31
C ILE A 303 2.12 7.39 16.68
N MET A 304 3.10 6.77 16.03
CA MET A 304 4.51 7.05 16.32
C MET A 304 4.89 8.47 15.88
N ALA A 305 4.47 8.93 14.71
CA ALA A 305 4.73 10.28 14.22
C ALA A 305 4.17 11.35 15.17
N TYR A 306 2.92 11.19 15.64
CA TYR A 306 2.32 12.07 16.64
C TYR A 306 3.11 12.09 17.95
N ASN A 307 3.43 10.91 18.51
CA ASN A 307 4.14 10.83 19.78
C ASN A 307 5.61 11.26 19.67
N TYR A 308 6.21 11.19 18.48
CA TYR A 308 7.51 11.79 18.20
C TYR A 308 7.44 13.32 18.26
N GLY A 309 6.43 13.92 17.63
CA GLY A 309 6.17 15.35 17.74
C GLY A 309 5.89 15.79 19.18
N ALA A 310 5.13 15.00 19.93
CA ALA A 310 4.78 15.23 21.34
C ALA A 310 5.92 14.91 22.33
N ARG A 311 7.10 14.48 21.86
CA ARG A 311 8.27 14.09 22.69
C ARG A 311 7.95 13.03 23.74
N LYS A 312 7.14 12.01 23.38
CA LYS A 312 6.73 10.90 24.27
C LYS A 312 7.42 9.58 23.88
N PRO A 313 8.73 9.38 24.16
CA PRO A 313 9.49 8.23 23.67
C PRO A 313 9.00 6.88 24.20
N LYS A 314 8.47 6.81 25.43
CA LYS A 314 7.88 5.58 25.99
C LYS A 314 6.68 5.11 25.17
N ARG A 315 5.88 6.04 24.63
CA ARG A 315 4.73 5.70 23.79
C ARG A 315 5.15 5.25 22.39
N ILE A 316 6.21 5.86 21.83
CA ILE A 316 6.80 5.44 20.55
C ILE A 316 7.26 3.99 20.64
N THR A 317 8.09 3.66 21.61
CA THR A 317 8.63 2.29 21.80
C THR A 317 7.55 1.29 22.19
N GLY A 318 6.59 1.70 23.01
CA GLY A 318 5.45 0.86 23.39
C GLY A 318 4.55 0.52 22.18
N THR A 319 4.25 1.50 21.33
CA THR A 319 3.47 1.28 20.09
C THR A 319 4.20 0.33 19.15
N LEU A 320 5.51 0.56 18.94
CA LEU A 320 6.30 -0.28 18.05
C LEU A 320 6.39 -1.74 18.55
N LYS A 321 6.67 -1.93 19.83
CA LYS A 321 6.71 -3.28 20.43
C LYS A 321 5.39 -4.02 20.28
N LEU A 322 4.28 -3.36 20.59
CA LEU A 322 2.96 -3.97 20.50
C LEU A 322 2.57 -4.27 19.05
N ALA A 323 2.78 -3.31 18.12
CA ALA A 323 2.51 -3.51 16.70
C ALA A 323 3.33 -4.67 16.12
N THR A 324 4.62 -4.76 16.48
CA THR A 324 5.49 -5.86 16.07
C THR A 324 5.01 -7.20 16.65
N ALA A 325 4.65 -7.24 17.93
CA ALA A 325 4.14 -8.47 18.54
C ALA A 325 2.86 -8.97 17.86
N VAL A 326 1.89 -8.10 17.64
CA VAL A 326 0.64 -8.46 16.95
C VAL A 326 0.91 -8.86 15.49
N GLY A 327 1.76 -8.11 14.78
CA GLY A 327 2.16 -8.44 13.42
C GLY A 327 2.84 -9.81 13.30
N VAL A 328 3.76 -10.11 14.23
CA VAL A 328 4.42 -11.43 14.29
C VAL A 328 3.40 -12.54 14.55
N VAL A 329 2.44 -12.36 15.45
CA VAL A 329 1.39 -13.36 15.70
C VAL A 329 0.58 -13.64 14.44
N ILE A 330 0.14 -12.60 13.72
CA ILE A 330 -0.60 -12.76 12.46
C ILE A 330 0.23 -13.54 11.42
N MET A 331 1.50 -13.17 11.26
CA MET A 331 2.36 -13.80 10.28
C MET A 331 2.82 -15.20 10.68
N VAL A 332 2.92 -15.49 11.98
CA VAL A 332 3.11 -16.88 12.48
C VAL A 332 1.90 -17.75 12.14
N LEU A 333 0.68 -17.24 12.29
CA LEU A 333 -0.52 -17.96 11.86
C LEU A 333 -0.50 -18.23 10.35
N GLY A 334 -0.06 -17.25 9.55
CA GLY A 334 0.15 -17.44 8.10
C GLY A 334 1.22 -18.49 7.79
N MET A 335 2.35 -18.44 8.50
CA MET A 335 3.41 -19.44 8.38
C MET A 335 2.90 -20.85 8.73
N LEU A 336 2.18 -21.00 9.83
CA LEU A 336 1.60 -22.28 10.23
C LEU A 336 0.58 -22.80 9.22
N ALA A 337 -0.24 -21.93 8.65
CA ALA A 337 -1.16 -22.30 7.56
C ALA A 337 -0.40 -22.84 6.34
N PHE A 338 0.69 -22.18 5.94
CA PHE A 338 1.52 -22.62 4.80
C PHE A 338 2.30 -23.90 5.08
N LEU A 339 2.69 -24.15 6.32
CA LEU A 339 3.42 -25.36 6.71
C LEU A 339 2.49 -26.57 6.89
N CYS A 340 1.36 -26.37 7.58
CA CYS A 340 0.50 -27.47 8.02
C CYS A 340 -0.59 -27.85 7.01
N ILE A 341 -1.16 -26.86 6.30
CA ILE A 341 -2.29 -27.09 5.40
C ILE A 341 -2.09 -26.55 3.96
N PRO A 342 -0.88 -26.64 3.36
CA PRO A 342 -0.63 -26.06 2.04
C PRO A 342 -1.50 -26.67 0.96
N GLN A 343 -1.78 -27.99 1.04
CA GLN A 343 -2.62 -28.70 0.08
C GLN A 343 -4.06 -28.18 0.11
N VAL A 344 -4.62 -27.90 1.29
CA VAL A 344 -5.97 -27.33 1.44
C VAL A 344 -6.03 -25.94 0.82
N LEU A 345 -5.01 -25.10 1.07
CA LEU A 345 -4.94 -23.76 0.49
C LEU A 345 -4.84 -23.78 -1.04
N LEU A 346 -4.06 -24.71 -1.59
CA LEU A 346 -3.91 -24.87 -3.03
C LEU A 346 -5.17 -25.48 -3.67
N SER A 347 -5.87 -26.39 -3.00
CA SER A 347 -7.08 -27.03 -3.53
C SER A 347 -8.22 -26.05 -3.82
N LEU A 348 -8.21 -24.85 -3.19
CA LEU A 348 -9.16 -23.78 -3.50
C LEU A 348 -9.06 -23.26 -4.95
N PHE A 349 -7.98 -23.59 -5.65
CA PHE A 349 -7.70 -23.13 -7.02
C PHE A 349 -7.79 -24.26 -8.07
N ASN A 350 -8.42 -25.40 -7.73
CA ASN A 350 -8.56 -26.57 -8.62
C ASN A 350 -7.24 -27.00 -9.29
N PRO A 351 -6.19 -27.30 -8.52
CA PRO A 351 -4.86 -27.58 -9.04
C PRO A 351 -4.75 -28.96 -9.69
N THR A 352 -3.82 -29.10 -10.65
CA THR A 352 -3.36 -30.41 -11.14
C THR A 352 -2.46 -31.10 -10.11
N GLU A 353 -2.21 -32.42 -10.22
CA GLU A 353 -1.30 -33.12 -9.31
C GLU A 353 0.12 -32.56 -9.34
N ALA A 354 0.64 -32.21 -10.53
CA ALA A 354 1.93 -31.58 -10.67
C ALA A 354 1.98 -30.23 -9.95
N PHE A 355 0.93 -29.42 -10.06
CA PHE A 355 0.81 -28.14 -9.37
C PHE A 355 0.77 -28.32 -7.85
N LEU A 356 0.03 -29.31 -7.34
CA LEU A 356 -0.02 -29.62 -5.90
C LEU A 356 1.34 -30.02 -5.34
N SER A 357 2.09 -30.86 -6.08
CA SER A 357 3.40 -31.34 -5.61
C SER A 357 4.43 -30.21 -5.51
N ILE A 358 4.54 -29.35 -6.53
CA ILE A 358 5.45 -28.20 -6.56
C ILE A 358 4.95 -27.14 -5.56
N GLY A 359 3.67 -26.83 -5.59
CA GLY A 359 3.06 -25.79 -4.75
C GLY A 359 3.14 -26.10 -3.26
N THR A 360 2.98 -27.34 -2.86
CA THR A 360 3.10 -27.75 -1.45
C THR A 360 4.51 -27.50 -0.92
N ARG A 361 5.55 -27.85 -1.68
CA ARG A 361 6.94 -27.58 -1.31
C ARG A 361 7.23 -26.09 -1.30
N ALA A 362 6.80 -25.39 -2.36
CA ALA A 362 6.95 -23.95 -2.48
C ALA A 362 6.33 -23.21 -1.29
N LEU A 363 5.06 -23.46 -0.95
CA LEU A 363 4.37 -22.77 0.15
C LEU A 363 5.07 -23.01 1.49
N ARG A 364 5.54 -24.22 1.76
CA ARG A 364 6.28 -24.52 2.99
C ARG A 364 7.55 -23.70 3.12
N ILE A 365 8.32 -23.55 2.04
CA ILE A 365 9.56 -22.77 2.06
C ILE A 365 9.24 -21.27 2.13
N LEU A 366 8.32 -20.79 1.29
CA LEU A 366 7.94 -19.39 1.18
C LEU A 366 7.19 -18.86 2.43
N GLY A 367 6.61 -19.73 3.24
CA GLY A 367 5.98 -19.36 4.51
C GLY A 367 6.98 -19.11 5.64
N LEU A 368 8.18 -19.73 5.61
CA LEU A 368 9.16 -19.62 6.69
C LEU A 368 9.55 -18.17 7.05
N PRO A 369 9.78 -17.25 6.10
CA PRO A 369 10.20 -15.89 6.41
C PRO A 369 9.09 -14.98 6.92
N PHE A 370 7.83 -15.41 6.99
CA PHE A 370 6.68 -14.56 7.38
C PHE A 370 6.88 -13.81 8.72
N PRO A 371 7.32 -14.46 9.81
CA PRO A 371 7.54 -13.74 11.07
C PRO A 371 8.63 -12.68 10.98
N LEU A 372 9.69 -12.95 10.19
CA LEU A 372 10.78 -11.99 9.95
C LEU A 372 10.29 -10.79 9.15
N ALA A 373 9.45 -11.03 8.14
CA ALA A 373 8.82 -9.98 7.35
C ALA A 373 7.94 -9.06 8.21
N ALA A 374 7.21 -9.61 9.19
CA ALA A 374 6.44 -8.81 10.13
C ALA A 374 7.31 -7.83 10.92
N ILE A 375 8.44 -8.29 11.42
CA ILE A 375 9.41 -7.45 12.15
C ILE A 375 9.93 -6.34 11.24
N CYS A 376 10.36 -6.67 10.01
CA CYS A 376 10.88 -5.72 9.04
C CYS A 376 9.84 -4.65 8.68
N ILE A 377 8.58 -5.03 8.42
CA ILE A 377 7.50 -4.12 8.06
C ILE A 377 7.18 -3.18 9.23
N CYS A 378 7.04 -3.70 10.45
CA CYS A 378 6.73 -2.88 11.61
C CYS A 378 7.89 -1.93 11.96
N LEU A 379 9.14 -2.36 11.85
CA LEU A 379 10.29 -1.47 12.05
C LEU A 379 10.38 -0.40 10.95
N SER A 380 10.02 -0.72 9.71
CA SER A 380 9.96 0.25 8.60
C SER A 380 8.93 1.34 8.83
N ALA A 381 7.83 1.08 9.57
CA ALA A 381 6.91 2.11 10.01
C ALA A 381 7.60 3.22 10.79
N SER A 382 8.59 2.88 11.63
CA SER A 382 9.36 3.86 12.42
C SER A 382 10.19 4.78 11.53
N PHE A 383 10.73 4.28 10.43
CA PHE A 383 11.51 5.09 9.47
C PHE A 383 10.62 6.16 8.82
N GLN A 384 9.43 5.77 8.38
CA GLN A 384 8.46 6.68 7.77
C GLN A 384 7.92 7.68 8.81
N ALA A 385 7.52 7.20 10.00
CA ALA A 385 6.97 8.03 11.08
C ALA A 385 7.96 9.11 11.57
N LEU A 386 9.26 8.81 11.60
CA LEU A 386 10.30 9.72 12.07
C LEU A 386 10.98 10.50 10.92
N GLY A 387 10.42 10.50 9.72
CA GLY A 387 10.90 11.29 8.58
C GLY A 387 12.17 10.74 7.91
N LYS A 388 12.47 9.45 8.05
CA LYS A 388 13.63 8.78 7.43
C LYS A 388 13.17 7.70 6.43
N GLY A 389 12.26 8.07 5.53
CA GLY A 389 11.71 7.17 4.51
C GLY A 389 12.78 6.50 3.63
N SER A 390 13.91 7.15 3.40
CA SER A 390 15.05 6.58 2.65
C SER A 390 15.56 5.26 3.25
N TYR A 391 15.45 5.07 4.59
CA TYR A 391 15.86 3.80 5.22
C TYR A 391 14.95 2.66 4.79
N SER A 392 13.63 2.91 4.68
CA SER A 392 12.69 1.91 4.16
C SER A 392 13.00 1.51 2.72
N THR A 393 13.38 2.49 1.87
CA THR A 393 13.78 2.20 0.48
C THR A 393 15.06 1.38 0.42
N ILE A 394 16.08 1.72 1.23
CA ILE A 394 17.33 0.95 1.29
C ILE A 394 17.05 -0.52 1.66
N VAL A 395 16.21 -0.74 2.67
CA VAL A 395 15.82 -2.09 3.07
C VAL A 395 15.09 -2.82 1.94
N SER A 396 14.13 -2.17 1.27
CA SER A 396 13.38 -2.78 0.18
C SER A 396 14.24 -3.09 -1.04
N LEU A 397 15.15 -2.17 -1.43
CA LEU A 397 16.12 -2.38 -2.50
C LEU A 397 17.05 -3.55 -2.18
N SER A 398 17.63 -3.56 -0.97
CA SER A 398 18.51 -4.63 -0.52
C SER A 398 17.82 -5.98 -0.57
N ARG A 399 16.60 -6.06 -0.03
CA ARG A 399 15.83 -7.30 0.00
C ARG A 399 15.48 -7.81 -1.38
N GLN A 400 14.84 -6.98 -2.21
CA GLN A 400 14.17 -7.43 -3.42
C GLN A 400 15.08 -7.46 -4.64
N LEU A 401 15.94 -6.45 -4.83
CA LEU A 401 16.79 -6.36 -6.03
C LEU A 401 18.22 -6.83 -5.80
N LEU A 402 18.82 -6.53 -4.63
CA LEU A 402 20.24 -6.87 -4.40
C LEU A 402 20.44 -8.27 -3.82
N VAL A 403 19.45 -8.84 -3.13
CA VAL A 403 19.57 -10.18 -2.55
C VAL A 403 18.62 -11.16 -3.22
N LEU A 404 17.30 -10.91 -3.25
CA LEU A 404 16.33 -11.88 -3.73
C LEU A 404 16.58 -12.28 -5.20
N LEU A 405 16.66 -11.31 -6.11
CA LEU A 405 16.83 -11.61 -7.54
C LEU A 405 18.17 -12.27 -7.85
N PRO A 406 19.33 -11.78 -7.37
CA PRO A 406 20.60 -12.46 -7.61
C PRO A 406 20.67 -13.86 -7.00
N VAL A 407 20.17 -14.05 -5.77
CA VAL A 407 20.16 -15.37 -5.12
C VAL A 407 19.21 -16.33 -5.86
N ALA A 408 18.01 -15.89 -6.25
CA ALA A 408 17.09 -16.69 -7.05
C ALA A 408 17.71 -17.09 -8.40
N TYR A 409 18.40 -16.16 -9.07
CA TYR A 409 19.12 -16.42 -10.31
C TYR A 409 20.24 -17.43 -10.11
N LEU A 410 21.06 -17.30 -9.07
CA LEU A 410 22.13 -18.27 -8.77
C LEU A 410 21.56 -19.65 -8.45
N LEU A 411 20.49 -19.72 -7.65
CA LEU A 411 19.83 -20.97 -7.30
C LEU A 411 19.11 -21.62 -8.48
N SER A 412 18.72 -20.85 -9.50
CA SER A 412 18.10 -21.39 -10.72
C SER A 412 19.06 -22.28 -11.51
N HIS A 413 20.36 -22.03 -11.44
CA HIS A 413 21.39 -22.84 -12.12
C HIS A 413 21.53 -24.24 -11.53
N THR A 414 20.96 -24.52 -10.37
CA THR A 414 20.93 -25.87 -9.79
C THR A 414 20.00 -26.83 -10.52
N GLY A 415 19.18 -26.34 -11.47
CA GLY A 415 18.22 -27.13 -12.23
C GLY A 415 16.97 -27.58 -11.44
N ASN A 416 16.87 -27.22 -10.16
CA ASN A 416 15.73 -27.56 -9.31
C ASN A 416 14.98 -26.30 -8.86
N VAL A 417 13.70 -26.20 -9.23
CA VAL A 417 12.84 -25.06 -8.86
C VAL A 417 12.67 -24.93 -7.35
N ASP A 418 12.72 -26.03 -6.59
CA ASP A 418 12.59 -25.98 -5.13
C ASP A 418 13.72 -25.18 -4.48
N ASN A 419 14.90 -25.16 -5.08
CA ASN A 419 16.01 -24.38 -4.59
C ASN A 419 15.78 -22.86 -4.77
N VAL A 420 15.09 -22.46 -5.84
CA VAL A 420 14.77 -21.04 -6.10
C VAL A 420 13.92 -20.44 -4.98
N TRP A 421 13.02 -21.21 -4.39
CA TRP A 421 12.18 -20.74 -3.29
C TRP A 421 12.97 -20.34 -2.04
N TRP A 422 14.15 -20.92 -1.82
CA TRP A 422 15.04 -20.55 -0.71
C TRP A 422 15.61 -19.14 -0.81
N ALA A 423 15.56 -18.53 -1.99
CA ALA A 423 15.95 -17.13 -2.14
C ALA A 423 15.12 -16.19 -1.26
N PHE A 424 13.84 -16.49 -1.00
CA PHE A 424 12.96 -15.67 -0.17
C PHE A 424 13.36 -15.65 1.31
N PRO A 425 13.56 -16.79 1.99
CA PRO A 425 14.08 -16.80 3.35
C PRO A 425 15.45 -16.12 3.47
N ILE A 426 16.36 -16.34 2.52
CA ILE A 426 17.69 -15.71 2.51
C ILE A 426 17.58 -14.18 2.39
N ALA A 427 16.73 -13.69 1.48
CA ALA A 427 16.50 -12.27 1.29
C ALA A 427 15.87 -11.63 2.53
N GLU A 428 14.97 -12.34 3.23
CA GLU A 428 14.33 -11.81 4.42
C GLU A 428 15.29 -11.74 5.62
N LEU A 429 16.22 -12.68 5.76
CA LEU A 429 17.30 -12.61 6.75
C LEU A 429 18.22 -11.41 6.50
N ALA A 430 18.60 -11.17 5.25
CA ALA A 430 19.38 -10.00 4.88
C ALA A 430 18.60 -8.69 5.16
N SER A 431 17.30 -8.67 4.83
CA SER A 431 16.39 -7.56 5.13
C SER A 431 16.31 -7.28 6.62
N LEU A 432 16.14 -8.32 7.44
CA LEU A 432 16.08 -8.19 8.89
C LEU A 432 17.37 -7.58 9.45
N THR A 433 18.52 -8.06 8.98
CA THR A 433 19.82 -7.53 9.40
C THR A 433 19.95 -6.05 9.06
N ALA A 434 19.66 -5.66 7.81
CA ALA A 434 19.70 -4.27 7.37
C ALA A 434 18.71 -3.39 8.17
N THR A 435 17.49 -3.91 8.39
CA THR A 435 16.44 -3.20 9.15
C THR A 435 16.85 -2.98 10.60
N CYS A 436 17.41 -4.00 11.26
CA CYS A 436 17.88 -3.88 12.66
C CYS A 436 19.04 -2.89 12.80
N LEU A 437 19.99 -2.90 11.87
CA LEU A 437 21.11 -1.96 11.87
C LEU A 437 20.63 -0.50 11.69
N LEU A 438 19.76 -0.26 10.71
CA LEU A 438 19.20 1.06 10.44
C LEU A 438 18.28 1.53 11.58
N PHE A 439 17.49 0.61 12.17
CA PHE A 439 16.67 0.93 13.33
C PHE A 439 17.54 1.25 14.56
N GLY A 440 18.60 0.51 14.81
CA GLY A 440 19.57 0.82 15.87
C GLY A 440 20.17 2.23 15.73
N LYS A 441 20.52 2.64 14.49
CA LYS A 441 20.96 3.99 14.17
C LYS A 441 19.85 5.02 14.43
N LEU A 442 18.62 4.77 13.93
CA LEU A 442 17.48 5.66 14.14
C LEU A 442 17.15 5.83 15.63
N TYR A 443 17.13 4.71 16.37
CA TYR A 443 16.87 4.72 17.80
C TYR A 443 17.86 5.60 18.56
N ARG A 444 19.18 5.42 18.29
CA ARG A 444 20.25 6.19 18.95
C ARG A 444 20.20 7.68 18.60
N THR A 445 19.83 8.03 17.36
CA THR A 445 19.87 9.41 16.86
C THR A 445 18.58 10.19 17.08
N ARG A 446 17.42 9.53 17.16
CA ARG A 446 16.11 10.19 17.20
C ARG A 446 15.26 9.88 18.42
N ILE A 447 15.33 8.65 18.98
CA ILE A 447 14.45 8.23 20.09
C ILE A 447 15.17 8.36 21.43
N LYS A 448 16.41 7.85 21.52
CA LYS A 448 17.19 7.90 22.77
C LYS A 448 17.40 9.31 23.33
N PRO A 449 17.70 10.35 22.52
CA PRO A 449 17.83 11.73 23.03
C PRO A 449 16.58 12.22 23.73
N LEU A 450 15.39 11.87 23.22
CA LEU A 450 14.11 12.25 23.84
C LEU A 450 13.91 11.63 25.23
N MET A 451 14.57 10.50 25.53
CA MET A 451 14.49 9.87 26.87
C MET A 451 15.30 10.62 27.91
N GLY A 452 16.40 11.25 27.50
CA GLY A 452 17.23 12.09 28.39
C GLY A 452 16.56 13.40 28.79
N GLU A 453 15.77 14.00 27.88
CA GLU A 453 15.05 15.24 28.13
C GLU A 453 13.85 15.09 29.10
N VAL A 454 13.34 13.89 29.28
CA VAL A 454 12.17 13.59 30.17
C VAL A 454 12.61 13.42 31.65
N ASN A 455 13.90 13.24 31.90
CA ASN A 455 14.45 13.03 33.25
C ASN A 455 15.10 14.28 33.84
N VAL A 456 14.97 15.42 33.17
CA VAL A 456 15.36 16.77 33.63
C VAL A 456 14.11 17.62 33.79
#